data_844323073f42be9cbe0423eefc139ff4
#
_entry.id   844323073f42be9cbe0423eefc139ff4
#
_cell.length_a   1.000
_cell.length_b   1.000
_cell.length_c   1.000
_cell.angle_alpha   90.00
_cell.angle_beta   90.00
_cell.angle_gamma   90.00
#
_symmetry.space_group_name_H-M   'P 1'
#
loop_
_entity.id
_entity.type
_entity.pdbx_description
1 polymer ?
#
loop_
_entity_poly.entity_id
_entity_poly.type
_entity_poly.pdbx_seq_one_letter_code
_entity_poly.pdbx_strand_id
1 'polypeptide(L)'
;MKRPSIDEYYLNIAKAVSERSTCLKKWYGAVLVKNGEIISTGYNNPPRGEPHCWTCTKCDSGKDMATFATCPAVHAEMNAIISASRNEMLGADLYLAGYSVKTGEPIECEAWPCEICLRLIKNAGIYRIINKKGVIYMRSEDGILKPLKERIN
;
A
#
# COMPACT_ATOMS: atom_id res chain seq x y z
N MET A 1 -17.18 -25.23 0.00
CA MET A 1 -16.85 -23.79 -0.06
C MET A 1 -15.77 -23.48 0.98
N LYS A 2 -14.65 -22.93 0.55
CA LYS A 2 -13.54 -22.64 1.45
C LYS A 2 -13.61 -21.18 1.92
N ARG A 3 -13.63 -20.97 3.22
CA ARG A 3 -13.53 -19.64 3.83
C ARG A 3 -12.10 -19.12 3.67
N PRO A 4 -11.87 -17.89 3.17
CA PRO A 4 -10.52 -17.33 3.13
C PRO A 4 -9.96 -17.14 4.55
N SER A 5 -8.65 -17.21 4.69
CA SER A 5 -7.99 -16.82 5.95
C SER A 5 -8.24 -15.33 6.22
N ILE A 6 -7.98 -14.89 7.47
CA ILE A 6 -8.16 -13.48 7.82
C ILE A 6 -7.24 -12.58 6.98
N ASP A 7 -6.01 -13.02 6.73
CA ASP A 7 -5.06 -12.26 5.91
C ASP A 7 -5.50 -12.22 4.43
N GLU A 8 -5.94 -13.35 3.89
CA GLU A 8 -6.52 -13.38 2.53
C GLU A 8 -7.72 -12.45 2.40
N TYR A 9 -8.60 -12.43 3.40
CA TYR A 9 -9.78 -11.57 3.42
C TYR A 9 -9.41 -10.10 3.32
N TYR A 10 -8.52 -9.62 4.19
CA TYR A 10 -8.11 -8.21 4.16
C TYR A 10 -7.25 -7.87 2.94
N LEU A 11 -6.45 -8.80 2.44
CA LEU A 11 -5.72 -8.60 1.18
C LEU A 11 -6.68 -8.50 -0.02
N ASN A 12 -7.77 -9.27 -0.04
CA ASN A 12 -8.80 -9.15 -1.07
C ASN A 12 -9.48 -7.78 -1.03
N ILE A 13 -9.72 -7.23 0.15
CA ILE A 13 -10.24 -5.87 0.29
C ILE A 13 -9.22 -4.85 -0.22
N ALA A 14 -7.93 -5.00 0.13
CA ALA A 14 -6.87 -4.13 -0.37
C ALA A 14 -6.78 -4.17 -1.91
N LYS A 15 -6.98 -5.33 -2.52
CA LYS A 15 -7.04 -5.46 -3.99
C LYS A 15 -8.20 -4.64 -4.56
N ALA A 16 -9.40 -4.76 -3.99
CA ALA A 16 -10.55 -3.97 -4.42
C ALA A 16 -10.30 -2.48 -4.27
N VAL A 17 -9.69 -2.05 -3.16
CA VAL A 17 -9.30 -0.65 -2.93
C VAL A 17 -8.35 -0.17 -4.03
N SER A 18 -7.37 -0.98 -4.44
CA SER A 18 -6.39 -0.62 -5.45
C SER A 18 -7.01 -0.28 -6.82
N GLU A 19 -8.16 -0.86 -7.14
CA GLU A 19 -8.85 -0.66 -8.41
C GLU A 19 -9.35 0.78 -8.63
N ARG A 20 -9.40 1.59 -7.59
CA ARG A 20 -9.73 3.01 -7.70
C ARG A 20 -8.56 3.87 -8.19
N SER A 21 -7.35 3.36 -8.23
CA SER A 21 -6.19 4.08 -8.74
C SER A 21 -6.34 4.41 -10.23
N THR A 22 -5.94 5.62 -10.62
CA THR A 22 -5.89 6.02 -12.03
C THR A 22 -4.48 5.93 -12.61
N CYS A 23 -3.52 5.40 -11.87
CA CYS A 23 -2.15 5.24 -12.35
C CYS A 23 -2.10 4.26 -13.53
N LEU A 24 -1.34 4.62 -14.56
CA LEU A 24 -1.21 3.81 -15.78
C LEU A 24 -0.20 2.66 -15.64
N LYS A 25 0.53 2.59 -14.53
CA LYS A 25 1.59 1.59 -14.33
C LYS A 25 1.36 0.64 -13.18
N LYS A 26 0.92 1.18 -12.04
CA LYS A 26 0.78 0.42 -10.80
C LYS A 26 -0.45 0.86 -10.04
N TRP A 27 -1.23 -0.10 -9.60
CA TRP A 27 -2.32 0.12 -8.65
C TRP A 27 -1.90 -0.48 -7.31
N TYR A 28 -1.98 0.32 -6.26
CA TYR A 28 -1.75 -0.12 -4.89
C TYR A 28 -2.96 0.15 -4.02
N GLY A 29 -3.25 -0.78 -3.14
CA GLY A 29 -4.29 -0.64 -2.13
C GLY A 29 -3.72 -0.94 -0.75
N ALA A 30 -4.13 -0.14 0.23
CA ALA A 30 -3.73 -0.28 1.62
C ALA A 30 -4.97 -0.34 2.50
N VAL A 31 -4.97 -1.25 3.47
CA VAL A 31 -6.05 -1.39 4.46
C VAL A 31 -5.44 -1.48 5.84
N LEU A 32 -5.82 -0.56 6.72
CA LEU A 32 -5.45 -0.59 8.13
C LEU A 32 -6.52 -1.32 8.93
N VAL A 33 -6.10 -2.30 9.74
CA VAL A 33 -7.00 -3.13 10.53
C VAL A 33 -6.51 -3.20 11.97
N LYS A 34 -7.43 -3.06 12.91
CA LYS A 34 -7.15 -3.23 14.34
C LYS A 34 -8.34 -3.90 15.02
N ASN A 35 -8.05 -4.92 15.84
CA ASN A 35 -9.09 -5.67 16.58
C ASN A 35 -10.19 -6.21 15.66
N GLY A 36 -9.83 -6.68 14.47
CA GLY A 36 -10.78 -7.24 13.52
C GLY A 36 -11.63 -6.21 12.76
N GLU A 37 -11.32 -4.91 12.89
CA GLU A 37 -12.06 -3.84 12.23
C GLU A 37 -11.17 -3.05 11.27
N ILE A 38 -11.72 -2.71 10.11
CA ILE A 38 -11.06 -1.81 9.16
C ILE A 38 -11.13 -0.39 9.72
N ILE A 39 -9.94 0.22 9.91
CA ILE A 39 -9.80 1.59 10.40
C ILE A 39 -9.88 2.57 9.22
N SER A 40 -9.14 2.29 8.16
CA SER A 40 -9.05 3.14 6.97
C SER A 40 -8.55 2.36 5.78
N THR A 41 -8.74 2.94 4.62
CA THR A 41 -8.21 2.42 3.34
C THR A 41 -7.52 3.53 2.59
N GLY A 42 -6.67 3.16 1.64
CA GLY A 42 -6.02 4.11 0.75
C GLY A 42 -5.59 3.45 -0.55
N TYR A 43 -5.63 4.19 -1.63
CA TYR A 43 -5.08 3.79 -2.92
C TYR A 43 -4.19 4.90 -3.46
N ASN A 44 -3.26 4.57 -4.33
CA ASN A 44 -2.35 5.55 -4.90
C ASN A 44 -3.05 6.37 -5.98
N ASN A 45 -2.98 7.69 -5.84
CA ASN A 45 -3.60 8.60 -6.80
C ASN A 45 -3.02 10.00 -6.62
N PRO A 46 -3.13 10.90 -7.62
CA PRO A 46 -2.81 12.30 -7.40
C PRO A 46 -3.63 12.88 -6.25
N PRO A 47 -3.18 13.99 -5.65
CA PRO A 47 -3.96 14.67 -4.60
C PRO A 47 -5.39 14.93 -5.06
N ARG A 48 -6.33 14.89 -4.12
CA ARG A 48 -7.75 15.13 -4.41
C ARG A 48 -7.94 16.50 -5.04
N GLY A 49 -8.72 16.55 -6.12
CA GLY A 49 -8.97 17.78 -6.87
C GLY A 49 -7.95 18.07 -7.98
N GLU A 50 -6.87 17.32 -8.05
CA GLU A 50 -5.91 17.43 -9.14
C GLU A 50 -6.22 16.46 -10.29
N PRO A 51 -5.67 16.70 -11.51
CA PRO A 51 -5.92 15.83 -12.66
C PRO A 51 -5.47 14.39 -12.41
N HIS A 52 -6.23 13.44 -12.93
CA HIS A 52 -5.90 12.02 -12.87
C HIS A 52 -4.69 11.65 -13.73
N CYS A 53 -4.10 10.49 -13.44
CA CYS A 53 -2.93 10.00 -14.16
C CYS A 53 -3.22 9.42 -15.54
N TRP A 54 -4.47 9.44 -16.01
CA TRP A 54 -4.85 8.85 -17.32
C TRP A 54 -4.08 9.42 -18.51
N THR A 55 -3.54 10.61 -18.37
CA THR A 55 -2.72 11.26 -19.38
C THR A 55 -1.27 11.45 -18.93
N CYS A 56 -0.82 10.67 -17.96
CA CYS A 56 0.51 10.79 -17.38
C CYS A 56 1.59 10.34 -18.36
N THR A 57 2.50 11.26 -18.69
CA THR A 57 3.67 10.98 -19.53
C THR A 57 4.95 10.76 -18.72
N LYS A 58 4.91 10.98 -17.42
CA LYS A 58 6.08 10.95 -16.54
C LYS A 58 6.72 9.57 -16.39
N CYS A 59 5.96 8.54 -16.72
CA CYS A 59 6.41 7.17 -16.66
C CYS A 59 6.67 6.54 -18.03
N ASP A 60 6.46 7.27 -19.12
CA ASP A 60 6.52 6.73 -20.49
C ASP A 60 7.91 6.71 -21.10
N SER A 61 8.88 7.39 -20.50
CA SER A 61 10.21 7.56 -21.08
C SER A 61 11.08 6.29 -21.08
N GLY A 62 10.61 5.19 -20.48
CA GLY A 62 11.32 3.89 -20.48
C GLY A 62 12.66 3.89 -19.76
N LYS A 63 13.22 5.04 -19.44
CA LYS A 63 14.54 5.19 -18.86
C LYS A 63 14.53 5.67 -17.42
N ASP A 64 13.52 6.42 -17.02
CA ASP A 64 13.46 6.99 -15.69
C ASP A 64 12.17 6.60 -14.99
N MET A 65 12.31 5.88 -13.90
CA MET A 65 11.18 5.73 -12.98
C MET A 65 10.80 7.11 -12.47
N ALA A 66 9.52 7.41 -12.46
CA ALA A 66 9.03 8.62 -11.83
C ALA A 66 9.55 8.68 -10.39
N THR A 67 10.23 9.75 -10.07
CA THR A 67 10.73 10.01 -8.72
C THR A 67 9.64 10.67 -7.88
N PHE A 68 9.85 10.77 -6.58
CA PHE A 68 8.98 11.56 -5.72
C PHE A 68 8.84 13.02 -6.17
N ALA A 69 9.87 13.57 -6.82
CA ALA A 69 9.85 14.93 -7.35
C ALA A 69 8.99 15.07 -8.62
N THR A 70 8.84 14.00 -9.38
CA THR A 70 8.14 14.05 -10.69
C THR A 70 6.77 13.38 -10.70
N CYS A 71 6.57 12.35 -9.88
CA CYS A 71 5.27 11.67 -9.74
C CYS A 71 4.41 12.38 -8.70
N PRO A 72 3.24 12.92 -9.07
CA PRO A 72 2.38 13.63 -8.13
C PRO A 72 1.58 12.72 -7.21
N ALA A 73 1.67 11.40 -7.37
CA ALA A 73 0.82 10.47 -6.65
C ALA A 73 1.10 10.47 -5.14
N VAL A 74 0.03 10.52 -4.36
CA VAL A 74 0.04 10.17 -2.95
C VAL A 74 -0.06 8.65 -2.89
N HIS A 75 0.82 8.01 -2.13
CA HIS A 75 0.89 6.55 -2.04
C HIS A 75 -0.31 5.98 -1.28
N ALA A 76 -0.63 4.71 -1.54
CA ALA A 76 -1.73 4.02 -0.88
C ALA A 76 -1.59 4.04 0.65
N GLU A 77 -0.38 3.76 1.14
CA GLU A 77 -0.07 3.76 2.57
C GLU A 77 -0.27 5.16 3.18
N MET A 78 0.18 6.21 2.48
CA MET A 78 0.02 7.59 2.92
C MET A 78 -1.47 7.95 3.05
N ASN A 79 -2.28 7.58 2.07
CA ASN A 79 -3.73 7.84 2.10
C ASN A 79 -4.43 7.11 3.24
N ALA A 80 -4.06 5.86 3.49
CA ALA A 80 -4.61 5.11 4.62
C ALA A 80 -4.22 5.76 5.96
N ILE A 81 -2.96 6.19 6.11
CA ILE A 81 -2.46 6.82 7.33
C ILE A 81 -3.13 8.18 7.57
N ILE A 82 -3.27 9.00 6.53
CA ILE A 82 -3.93 10.31 6.64
C ILE A 82 -5.39 10.18 7.10
N SER A 83 -6.06 9.09 6.71
CA SER A 83 -7.47 8.87 7.01
C SER A 83 -7.74 8.23 8.39
N ALA A 84 -6.70 8.01 9.19
CA ALA A 84 -6.82 7.39 10.51
C ALA A 84 -6.21 8.28 11.61
N SER A 85 -6.64 8.09 12.83
CA SER A 85 -5.98 8.72 13.98
C SER A 85 -4.77 7.90 14.42
N ARG A 86 -3.82 8.55 15.09
CA ARG A 86 -2.66 7.86 15.66
C ARG A 86 -3.08 6.78 16.67
N ASN A 87 -4.06 7.08 17.52
CA ASN A 87 -4.54 6.11 18.50
C ASN A 87 -5.11 4.85 17.87
N GLU A 88 -5.79 4.99 16.74
CA GLU A 88 -6.29 3.84 15.99
C GLU A 88 -5.17 3.04 15.33
N MET A 89 -4.11 3.71 14.88
CA MET A 89 -2.99 3.06 14.18
C MET A 89 -2.01 2.34 15.11
N LEU A 90 -1.91 2.74 16.37
CA LEU A 90 -1.02 2.09 17.34
C LEU A 90 -1.40 0.62 17.50
N GLY A 91 -0.50 -0.28 17.09
CA GLY A 91 -0.71 -1.73 17.14
C GLY A 91 -1.56 -2.29 15.99
N ALA A 92 -1.94 -1.48 15.00
CA ALA A 92 -2.72 -1.95 13.86
C ALA A 92 -1.89 -2.75 12.87
N ASP A 93 -2.56 -3.52 12.03
CA ASP A 93 -1.97 -4.23 10.90
C ASP A 93 -2.25 -3.46 9.61
N LEU A 94 -1.25 -3.43 8.72
CA LEU A 94 -1.36 -2.81 7.40
C LEU A 94 -1.30 -3.89 6.33
N TYR A 95 -2.35 -4.01 5.54
CA TYR A 95 -2.43 -4.93 4.41
C TYR A 95 -2.18 -4.17 3.11
N LEU A 96 -1.26 -4.67 2.30
CA LEU A 96 -0.87 -4.06 1.03
C LEU A 96 -1.10 -5.01 -0.14
N ALA A 97 -1.80 -4.54 -1.14
CA ALA A 97 -1.98 -5.26 -2.40
C ALA A 97 -1.57 -4.36 -3.57
N GLY A 98 -1.22 -4.97 -4.69
CA GLY A 98 -0.80 -4.22 -5.86
C GLY A 98 -0.98 -4.99 -7.16
N TYR A 99 -1.09 -4.21 -8.24
CA TYR A 99 -1.14 -4.71 -9.61
C TYR A 99 -0.22 -3.91 -10.50
N SER A 100 0.43 -4.61 -11.45
CA SER A 100 1.11 -3.98 -12.58
C SER A 100 0.14 -3.92 -13.75
N VAL A 101 -0.02 -2.74 -14.35
CA VAL A 101 -0.98 -2.51 -15.46
C VAL A 101 -0.30 -2.08 -16.74
N LYS A 102 1.00 -2.30 -16.87
CA LYS A 102 1.82 -1.85 -18.01
C LYS A 102 1.35 -2.36 -19.37
N THR A 103 0.70 -3.50 -19.40
CA THR A 103 0.26 -4.17 -20.64
C THR A 103 -1.23 -4.02 -20.90
N GLY A 104 -1.90 -3.11 -20.18
CA GLY A 104 -3.35 -2.90 -20.30
C GLY A 104 -4.20 -3.84 -19.48
N GLU A 105 -3.66 -4.99 -19.03
CA GLU A 105 -4.35 -5.90 -18.11
C GLU A 105 -3.66 -5.89 -16.74
N PRO A 106 -4.42 -5.80 -15.64
CA PRO A 106 -3.83 -5.82 -14.31
C PRO A 106 -3.29 -7.21 -13.97
N ILE A 107 -2.00 -7.25 -13.60
CA ILE A 107 -1.33 -8.46 -13.12
C ILE A 107 -0.94 -8.24 -11.66
N GLU A 108 -1.38 -9.12 -10.78
CA GLU A 108 -1.06 -9.03 -9.36
C GLU A 108 0.45 -9.03 -9.14
N CYS A 109 0.94 -8.10 -8.34
CA CYS A 109 2.34 -8.00 -7.97
C CYS A 109 2.51 -7.88 -6.45
N GLU A 110 3.74 -8.11 -5.98
CA GLU A 110 4.06 -7.89 -4.58
C GLU A 110 4.10 -6.40 -4.28
N ALA A 111 3.34 -5.98 -3.27
CA ALA A 111 3.36 -4.61 -2.80
C ALA A 111 4.32 -4.49 -1.59
N TRP A 112 5.29 -3.59 -1.70
CA TRP A 112 6.26 -3.28 -0.64
C TRP A 112 6.22 -1.78 -0.37
N PRO A 113 6.24 -1.36 0.88
CA PRO A 113 6.32 0.08 1.18
C PRO A 113 7.66 0.64 0.71
N CYS A 114 7.63 1.82 0.11
CA CYS A 114 8.86 2.56 -0.17
C CYS A 114 9.46 3.09 1.13
N GLU A 115 10.69 3.62 1.04
CA GLU A 115 11.38 4.14 2.22
C GLU A 115 10.61 5.23 2.97
N ILE A 116 9.97 6.13 2.23
CA ILE A 116 9.19 7.22 2.85
C ILE A 116 7.94 6.66 3.54
N CYS A 117 7.21 5.78 2.88
CA CYS A 117 6.04 5.13 3.48
C CYS A 117 6.44 4.33 4.71
N LEU A 118 7.58 3.63 4.67
CA LEU A 118 8.06 2.86 5.80
C LEU A 118 8.34 3.75 7.02
N ARG A 119 8.88 4.95 6.82
CA ARG A 119 9.08 5.94 7.90
C ARG A 119 7.75 6.34 8.53
N LEU A 120 6.74 6.63 7.71
CA LEU A 120 5.39 6.95 8.18
C LEU A 120 4.77 5.80 8.96
N ILE A 121 4.88 4.58 8.44
CA ILE A 121 4.35 3.37 9.06
C ILE A 121 5.01 3.15 10.44
N LYS A 122 6.32 3.29 10.52
CA LYS A 122 7.06 3.17 11.78
C LYS A 122 6.60 4.20 12.79
N ASN A 123 6.48 5.46 12.38
CA ASN A 123 6.07 6.57 13.25
C ASN A 123 4.61 6.47 13.68
N ALA A 124 3.76 5.88 12.86
CA ALA A 124 2.34 5.64 13.19
C ALA A 124 2.15 4.54 14.23
N GLY A 125 3.16 3.72 14.51
CA GLY A 125 3.07 2.65 15.50
C GLY A 125 2.39 1.39 14.98
N ILE A 126 2.33 1.19 13.67
CA ILE A 126 1.76 0.01 13.05
C ILE A 126 2.58 -1.22 13.45
N TYR A 127 1.87 -2.32 13.77
CA TYR A 127 2.48 -3.53 14.32
C TYR A 127 3.00 -4.47 13.24
N ARG A 128 2.20 -4.73 12.19
CA ARG A 128 2.59 -5.65 11.10
C ARG A 128 2.26 -5.05 9.74
N ILE A 129 3.07 -5.43 8.74
CA ILE A 129 2.78 -5.18 7.33
C ILE A 129 2.64 -6.54 6.65
N ILE A 130 1.52 -6.75 5.96
CA ILE A 130 1.19 -8.00 5.30
C ILE A 130 0.96 -7.74 3.80
N ASN A 131 1.58 -8.53 2.94
CA ASN A 131 1.30 -8.56 1.52
C ASN A 131 1.01 -9.99 1.07
N LYS A 132 0.96 -10.25 -0.23
CA LYS A 132 0.66 -11.60 -0.75
C LYS A 132 1.69 -12.66 -0.35
N LYS A 133 2.88 -12.27 0.12
CA LYS A 133 3.89 -13.18 0.67
C LYS A 133 3.66 -13.50 2.14
N GLY A 134 2.71 -12.88 2.79
CA GLY A 134 2.45 -13.00 4.22
C GLY A 134 2.97 -11.79 4.99
N VAL A 135 3.30 -11.98 6.25
CA VAL A 135 3.85 -10.92 7.12
C VAL A 135 5.27 -10.58 6.66
N ILE A 136 5.46 -9.37 6.14
CA ILE A 136 6.76 -8.91 5.64
C ILE A 136 7.52 -8.04 6.64
N TYR A 137 6.81 -7.39 7.57
CA TYR A 137 7.39 -6.64 8.69
C TYR A 137 6.59 -6.91 9.94
N MET A 138 7.27 -6.98 11.08
CA MET A 138 6.64 -7.11 12.39
C MET A 138 7.43 -6.31 13.43
N ARG A 139 6.70 -5.65 14.33
CA ARG A 139 7.31 -4.89 15.43
C ARG A 139 7.73 -5.87 16.53
N SER A 140 9.00 -5.78 16.94
CA SER A 140 9.54 -6.59 18.00
C SER A 140 9.24 -6.00 19.38
N GLU A 141 9.56 -6.73 20.44
CA GLU A 141 9.32 -6.30 21.83
C GLU A 141 10.02 -5.00 22.19
N ASP A 142 11.17 -4.70 21.53
CA ASP A 142 11.88 -3.44 21.69
C ASP A 142 11.20 -2.25 20.99
N GLY A 143 10.06 -2.47 20.32
CA GLY A 143 9.30 -1.45 19.62
C GLY A 143 9.78 -1.14 18.21
N ILE A 144 10.75 -1.87 17.69
CA ILE A 144 11.31 -1.65 16.35
C ILE A 144 10.57 -2.50 15.31
N LEU A 145 10.09 -1.90 14.24
CA LEU A 145 9.50 -2.60 13.11
C LEU A 145 10.61 -3.21 12.26
N LYS A 146 10.70 -4.53 12.24
CA LYS A 146 11.78 -5.29 11.60
C LYS A 146 11.27 -6.07 10.38
N PRO A 147 12.07 -6.15 9.30
CA PRO A 147 11.71 -6.98 8.16
C PRO A 147 11.78 -8.47 8.53
N LEU A 148 10.78 -9.23 8.08
CA LEU A 148 10.75 -10.69 8.19
C LEU A 148 11.04 -11.35 6.85
N LYS A 149 10.89 -10.62 5.76
CA LYS A 149 11.14 -11.09 4.40
C LYS A 149 11.85 -10.01 3.61
N GLU A 150 12.65 -10.45 2.64
CA GLU A 150 13.35 -9.54 1.75
C GLU A 150 12.55 -9.33 0.46
N ARG A 151 12.60 -8.09 -0.04
CA ARG A 151 12.08 -7.77 -1.36
C ARG A 151 13.05 -8.32 -2.40
N ILE A 152 12.55 -9.23 -3.23
CA ILE A 152 13.31 -9.73 -4.38
C ILE A 152 12.99 -8.83 -5.59
N ASN A 153 14.02 -8.17 -6.09
CA ASN A 153 13.91 -7.33 -7.29
C ASN A 153 14.02 -8.17 -8.56
#